data_b4140bceb26fda5e0c8920d0401474cf
#
_entry.id   b4140bceb26fda5e0c8920d0401474cf
#
_cell.length_a   1.000
_cell.length_b   1.000
_cell.length_c   1.000
_cell.angle_alpha   90.00
_cell.angle_beta   90.00
_cell.angle_gamma   90.00
#
_symmetry.space_group_name_H-M   'P 1'
#
loop_
_entity.id
_entity.type
_entity.pdbx_description
1 polymer ?
#
loop_
_entity_poly.entity_id
_entity_poly.type
_entity_poly.pdbx_seq_one_letter_code
_entity_poly.pdbx_strand_id
1 'polypeptide(L)'
;MRLDALLKLDIKLLVAFVTIMEEGSVSRAAERLGVTQPALSKSLQRLRDLFHDALFTRQAYGLSPTARATELHDQIRPILSSMTELMTPTSLDIEHLKRRFRLSANESELESFIEPLLAMLHYEAPNVRMTISSWSGSSFDALLAGSIDIGICPLSNTPGNIRSKLVGYSESCIVLSEAHPLFHADELSLNDLLNHKVVTHHLKSSINGYFSNTLQKLQQQGYNMEPALETDSLMVAMQAVKRGMALVVSRAVGELFQNVMCENSQFHPVKIVAIPKEVRDIAPYDDWHPIQICWHERDNNDLSHRWFREKIIHFMRTSPWMQVP
;
A
#
# COMPACT_ATOMS: atom_id res chain seq x y z
N MET A 1 -14.89 28.91 17.48
CA MET A 1 -14.47 29.67 16.28
C MET A 1 -15.69 30.37 15.70
N ARG A 2 -15.64 31.72 15.48
CA ARG A 2 -16.77 32.47 14.89
C ARG A 2 -16.73 32.34 13.37
N LEU A 3 -17.30 31.27 12.83
CA LEU A 3 -17.35 31.00 11.39
C LEU A 3 -18.02 32.10 10.57
N ASP A 4 -19.08 32.75 11.15
CA ASP A 4 -19.80 33.86 10.50
C ASP A 4 -18.92 35.07 10.16
N ALA A 5 -17.88 35.32 10.96
CA ALA A 5 -16.92 36.39 10.69
C ALA A 5 -15.95 36.00 9.55
N LEU A 6 -15.58 34.72 9.46
CA LEU A 6 -14.72 34.23 8.39
C LEU A 6 -15.44 34.18 7.04
N LEU A 7 -16.75 33.90 7.01
CA LEU A 7 -17.54 33.92 5.78
C LEU A 7 -17.63 35.30 5.11
N LYS A 8 -17.41 36.36 5.86
CA LYS A 8 -17.38 37.74 5.35
C LYS A 8 -16.00 38.19 4.92
N LEU A 9 -14.95 37.40 5.21
CA LEU A 9 -13.56 37.71 4.88
C LEU A 9 -13.23 37.22 3.49
N ASP A 10 -13.02 38.17 2.57
CA ASP A 10 -12.52 37.87 1.21
C ASP A 10 -10.99 37.77 1.22
N ILE A 11 -10.45 36.56 0.97
CA ILE A 11 -9.00 36.33 0.88
C ILE A 11 -8.32 37.27 -0.10
N LYS A 12 -8.99 37.68 -1.19
CA LYS A 12 -8.45 38.64 -2.15
C LYS A 12 -8.14 39.99 -1.51
N LEU A 13 -8.91 40.39 -0.51
CA LEU A 13 -8.65 41.61 0.26
C LEU A 13 -7.38 41.49 1.09
N LEU A 14 -7.15 40.32 1.72
CA LEU A 14 -5.94 40.09 2.51
C LEU A 14 -4.69 40.04 1.62
N VAL A 15 -4.77 39.39 0.46
CA VAL A 15 -3.70 39.39 -0.52
C VAL A 15 -3.40 40.82 -1.01
N ALA A 16 -4.45 41.59 -1.33
CA ALA A 16 -4.31 42.99 -1.72
C ALA A 16 -3.61 43.83 -0.62
N PHE A 17 -4.01 43.66 0.64
CA PHE A 17 -3.41 44.33 1.78
C PHE A 17 -1.91 44.04 1.92
N VAL A 18 -1.54 42.75 1.95
CA VAL A 18 -0.12 42.34 2.07
C VAL A 18 0.70 42.87 0.90
N THR A 19 0.18 42.81 -0.33
CA THR A 19 0.88 43.33 -1.50
C THR A 19 1.08 44.84 -1.45
N ILE A 20 0.07 45.62 -0.93
CA ILE A 20 0.23 47.09 -0.75
C ILE A 20 1.27 47.38 0.34
N MET A 21 1.32 46.60 1.43
CA MET A 21 2.33 46.74 2.49
C MET A 21 3.75 46.54 1.91
N GLU A 22 3.93 45.51 1.10
CA GLU A 22 5.24 45.19 0.50
C GLU A 22 5.67 46.19 -0.56
N GLU A 23 4.76 46.67 -1.39
CA GLU A 23 5.08 47.62 -2.49
C GLU A 23 5.14 49.09 -2.06
N GLY A 24 4.48 49.45 -0.94
CA GLY A 24 4.36 50.83 -0.50
C GLY A 24 3.66 51.75 -1.52
N SER A 25 2.96 51.17 -2.51
CA SER A 25 2.28 51.89 -3.60
C SER A 25 1.10 51.10 -4.13
N VAL A 26 -0.08 51.72 -4.19
CA VAL A 26 -1.28 51.07 -4.79
C VAL A 26 -1.06 50.76 -6.29
N SER A 27 -0.38 51.62 -7.01
CA SER A 27 -0.16 51.39 -8.45
C SER A 27 0.76 50.20 -8.70
N ARG A 28 1.90 50.09 -8.00
CA ARG A 28 2.80 48.93 -8.11
C ARG A 28 2.15 47.65 -7.61
N ALA A 29 1.41 47.72 -6.53
CA ALA A 29 0.66 46.56 -6.00
C ALA A 29 -0.41 46.09 -7.02
N ALA A 30 -1.10 47.00 -7.71
CA ALA A 30 -2.07 46.67 -8.73
C ALA A 30 -1.42 45.97 -9.92
N GLU A 31 -0.28 46.48 -10.39
CA GLU A 31 0.52 45.86 -11.46
C GLU A 31 1.00 44.48 -11.10
N ARG A 32 1.54 44.27 -9.89
CA ARG A 32 1.99 42.99 -9.38
C ARG A 32 0.84 41.95 -9.28
N LEU A 33 -0.38 42.40 -8.90
CA LEU A 33 -1.56 41.55 -8.80
C LEU A 33 -2.30 41.34 -10.14
N GLY A 34 -1.88 42.01 -11.22
CA GLY A 34 -2.54 41.94 -12.51
C GLY A 34 -3.95 42.54 -12.52
N VAL A 35 -4.20 43.55 -11.67
CA VAL A 35 -5.52 44.22 -11.55
C VAL A 35 -5.37 45.71 -11.86
N THR A 36 -6.49 46.39 -12.14
CA THR A 36 -6.46 47.86 -12.35
C THR A 36 -6.28 48.59 -11.02
N GLN A 37 -5.58 49.74 -11.03
CA GLN A 37 -5.41 50.58 -9.85
C GLN A 37 -6.77 51.01 -9.21
N PRO A 38 -7.83 51.35 -9.95
CA PRO A 38 -9.15 51.63 -9.36
C PRO A 38 -9.76 50.45 -8.64
N ALA A 39 -9.56 49.23 -9.18
CA ALA A 39 -10.05 48.03 -8.52
C ALA A 39 -9.33 47.77 -7.18
N LEU A 40 -7.99 47.93 -7.17
CA LEU A 40 -7.22 47.75 -5.91
C LEU A 40 -7.54 48.86 -4.89
N SER A 41 -7.76 50.12 -5.35
CA SER A 41 -8.21 51.23 -4.50
C SER A 41 -9.57 50.94 -3.84
N LYS A 42 -10.50 50.29 -4.55
CA LYS A 42 -11.78 49.85 -4.03
C LYS A 42 -11.60 48.75 -2.98
N SER A 43 -10.66 47.80 -3.22
CA SER A 43 -10.29 46.79 -2.25
C SER A 43 -9.68 47.39 -0.97
N LEU A 44 -8.82 48.40 -1.11
CA LEU A 44 -8.26 49.14 0.02
C LEU A 44 -9.35 49.88 0.85
N GLN A 45 -10.35 50.45 0.17
CA GLN A 45 -11.47 51.09 0.88
C GLN A 45 -12.26 50.03 1.69
N ARG A 46 -12.54 48.87 1.13
CA ARG A 46 -13.21 47.77 1.85
C ARG A 46 -12.39 47.26 3.05
N LEU A 47 -11.07 47.23 2.94
CA LEU A 47 -10.18 46.89 4.05
C LEU A 47 -10.25 47.93 5.17
N ARG A 48 -10.29 49.24 4.84
CA ARG A 48 -10.47 50.30 5.82
C ARG A 48 -11.79 50.17 6.59
N ASP A 49 -12.85 49.86 5.85
CA ASP A 49 -14.18 49.64 6.46
C ASP A 49 -14.19 48.40 7.35
N LEU A 50 -13.50 47.32 6.94
CA LEU A 50 -13.41 46.05 7.67
C LEU A 50 -12.61 46.20 8.97
N PHE A 51 -11.45 46.87 8.91
CA PHE A 51 -10.54 47.00 10.08
C PHE A 51 -10.76 48.29 10.88
N HIS A 52 -11.67 49.15 10.43
CA HIS A 52 -11.97 50.45 11.04
C HIS A 52 -10.71 51.31 11.23
N ASP A 53 -9.80 51.26 10.25
CA ASP A 53 -8.52 51.98 10.27
C ASP A 53 -8.17 52.49 8.87
N ALA A 54 -7.46 53.64 8.80
CA ALA A 54 -7.00 54.19 7.51
C ALA A 54 -6.01 53.28 6.79
N LEU A 55 -5.34 52.40 7.50
CA LEU A 55 -4.31 51.43 7.12
C LEU A 55 -3.05 52.07 6.50
N PHE A 56 -3.22 53.07 5.65
CA PHE A 56 -2.11 53.75 5.00
C PHE A 56 -2.34 55.25 4.93
N THR A 57 -1.32 56.00 5.23
CA THR A 57 -1.27 57.47 5.11
C THR A 57 -0.41 57.84 3.88
N ARG A 58 -0.74 58.94 3.17
CA ARG A 58 0.04 59.45 2.06
C ARG A 58 1.28 60.18 2.57
N GLN A 59 2.42 59.91 2.01
CA GLN A 59 3.66 60.63 2.23
C GLN A 59 4.24 61.13 0.87
N ALA A 60 5.27 61.98 0.95
CA ALA A 60 5.91 62.58 -0.25
C ALA A 60 6.43 61.50 -1.27
N TYR A 61 6.78 60.33 -0.77
CA TYR A 61 7.36 59.24 -1.58
C TYR A 61 6.52 57.94 -1.54
N GLY A 62 5.22 57.99 -1.38
CA GLY A 62 4.35 56.79 -1.42
C GLY A 62 3.37 56.68 -0.26
N LEU A 63 3.12 55.44 0.15
CA LEU A 63 2.25 55.15 1.28
C LEU A 63 3.05 54.70 2.51
N SER A 64 2.66 55.18 3.68
CA SER A 64 3.20 54.72 4.95
C SER A 64 2.09 53.98 5.72
N PRO A 65 2.37 52.79 6.26
CA PRO A 65 1.39 52.03 7.02
C PRO A 65 1.11 52.69 8.37
N THR A 66 -0.10 52.53 8.88
CA THR A 66 -0.46 52.83 10.27
C THR A 66 0.12 51.76 11.22
N ALA A 67 0.21 52.07 12.53
CA ALA A 67 0.61 51.06 13.51
C ALA A 67 -0.30 49.81 13.41
N ARG A 68 -1.59 50.01 13.22
CA ARG A 68 -2.58 48.95 13.06
C ARG A 68 -2.33 48.11 11.80
N ALA A 69 -1.96 48.76 10.70
CA ALA A 69 -1.60 48.03 9.46
C ALA A 69 -0.36 47.14 9.66
N THR A 70 0.64 47.63 10.40
CA THR A 70 1.84 46.80 10.71
C THR A 70 1.48 45.58 11.56
N GLU A 71 0.70 45.75 12.64
CA GLU A 71 0.22 44.61 13.44
C GLU A 71 -0.58 43.59 12.61
N LEU A 72 -1.50 44.08 11.78
CA LEU A 72 -2.28 43.22 10.88
C LEU A 72 -1.43 42.45 9.87
N HIS A 73 -0.41 43.11 9.31
CA HIS A 73 0.51 42.48 8.37
C HIS A 73 1.23 41.31 9.02
N ASP A 74 1.77 41.49 10.22
CA ASP A 74 2.49 40.44 10.96
C ASP A 74 1.61 39.24 11.29
N GLN A 75 0.28 39.45 11.43
CA GLN A 75 -0.69 38.38 11.65
C GLN A 75 -1.17 37.73 10.35
N ILE A 76 -1.42 38.51 9.30
CA ILE A 76 -2.03 38.02 8.04
C ILE A 76 -1.02 37.27 7.15
N ARG A 77 0.22 37.76 7.09
CA ARG A 77 1.26 37.17 6.24
C ARG A 77 1.53 35.69 6.53
N PRO A 78 1.70 35.24 7.78
CA PRO A 78 1.86 33.83 8.10
C PRO A 78 0.64 32.98 7.70
N ILE A 79 -0.57 33.53 7.85
CA ILE A 79 -1.80 32.83 7.46
C ILE A 79 -1.82 32.58 5.94
N LEU A 80 -1.54 33.61 5.14
CA LEU A 80 -1.49 33.47 3.69
C LEU A 80 -0.35 32.52 3.24
N SER A 81 0.81 32.54 3.93
CA SER A 81 1.89 31.59 3.69
C SER A 81 1.43 30.15 3.91
N SER A 82 0.81 29.89 5.06
CA SER A 82 0.27 28.55 5.38
C SER A 82 -0.81 28.10 4.37
N MET A 83 -1.65 29.02 3.90
CA MET A 83 -2.61 28.72 2.83
C MET A 83 -1.93 28.39 1.51
N THR A 84 -0.84 29.05 1.17
CA THR A 84 -0.05 28.75 -0.03
C THR A 84 0.62 27.40 0.08
N GLU A 85 1.12 27.01 1.26
CA GLU A 85 1.68 25.70 1.55
C GLU A 85 0.65 24.60 1.33
N LEU A 86 -0.62 24.81 1.71
CA LEU A 86 -1.70 23.85 1.46
C LEU A 86 -1.98 23.63 -0.04
N MET A 87 -1.71 24.62 -0.87
CA MET A 87 -1.93 24.56 -2.33
C MET A 87 -0.71 24.05 -3.09
N THR A 88 0.47 24.06 -2.47
CA THR A 88 1.69 23.55 -3.09
C THR A 88 1.69 22.02 -2.95
N PRO A 89 1.93 21.25 -4.04
CA PRO A 89 2.11 19.81 -3.93
C PRO A 89 3.25 19.52 -2.97
N THR A 90 2.95 18.89 -1.84
CA THR A 90 3.95 18.54 -0.83
C THR A 90 4.92 17.55 -1.48
N SER A 91 6.20 17.88 -1.56
CA SER A 91 7.22 16.88 -1.88
C SER A 91 7.23 15.85 -0.74
N LEU A 92 7.20 14.57 -1.09
CA LEU A 92 7.24 13.50 -0.09
C LEU A 92 8.65 13.45 0.54
N ASP A 93 8.73 13.84 1.80
CA ASP A 93 9.92 13.64 2.63
C ASP A 93 9.81 12.28 3.31
N ILE A 94 10.54 11.29 2.81
CA ILE A 94 10.46 9.90 3.24
C ILE A 94 11.15 9.73 4.61
N GLU A 95 12.27 10.37 4.83
CA GLU A 95 13.07 10.26 6.07
C GLU A 95 12.26 10.74 7.29
N HIS A 96 11.47 11.79 7.11
CA HIS A 96 10.65 12.36 8.18
C HIS A 96 9.18 11.90 8.15
N LEU A 97 8.82 10.98 7.25
CA LEU A 97 7.46 10.48 7.08
C LEU A 97 6.98 9.73 8.34
N LYS A 98 6.02 10.31 9.06
CA LYS A 98 5.35 9.71 10.21
C LYS A 98 3.99 9.17 9.79
N ARG A 99 3.95 7.92 9.34
CA ARG A 99 2.72 7.24 8.93
C ARG A 99 2.70 5.79 9.41
N ARG A 100 1.50 5.28 9.67
CA ARG A 100 1.27 3.85 9.88
C ARG A 100 0.61 3.28 8.64
N PHE A 101 1.23 2.26 8.03
CA PHE A 101 0.64 1.47 6.97
C PHE A 101 0.08 0.16 7.53
N ARG A 102 -1.13 -0.18 7.13
CA ARG A 102 -1.81 -1.42 7.50
C ARG A 102 -1.90 -2.29 6.25
N LEU A 103 -1.13 -3.36 6.25
CA LEU A 103 -1.00 -4.31 5.16
C LEU A 103 -1.78 -5.57 5.48
N SER A 104 -2.52 -6.11 4.54
CA SER A 104 -3.12 -7.43 4.61
C SER A 104 -2.58 -8.29 3.49
N ALA A 105 -1.91 -9.38 3.84
CA ALA A 105 -1.32 -10.35 2.92
C ALA A 105 -1.21 -11.71 3.61
N ASN A 106 -1.08 -12.77 2.84
CA ASN A 106 -0.81 -14.09 3.40
C ASN A 106 0.70 -14.32 3.52
N GLU A 107 1.08 -15.29 4.33
CA GLU A 107 2.50 -15.61 4.59
C GLU A 107 3.26 -15.94 3.30
N SER A 108 2.60 -16.59 2.33
CA SER A 108 3.20 -16.94 1.04
C SER A 108 3.55 -15.73 0.17
N GLU A 109 2.74 -14.68 0.19
CA GLU A 109 3.03 -13.45 -0.54
C GLU A 109 4.06 -12.61 0.20
N LEU A 110 3.98 -12.56 1.55
CA LEU A 110 4.91 -11.82 2.40
C LEU A 110 6.35 -12.27 2.18
N GLU A 111 6.60 -13.57 2.07
CA GLU A 111 7.94 -14.13 1.88
C GLU A 111 8.67 -13.52 0.68
N SER A 112 7.95 -13.16 -0.37
CA SER A 112 8.53 -12.61 -1.59
C SER A 112 9.10 -11.19 -1.43
N PHE A 113 8.73 -10.43 -0.39
CA PHE A 113 9.10 -9.00 -0.29
C PHE A 113 9.33 -8.48 1.12
N ILE A 114 9.00 -9.24 2.16
CA ILE A 114 9.00 -8.69 3.53
C ILE A 114 10.39 -8.29 4.02
N GLU A 115 11.41 -9.10 3.73
CA GLU A 115 12.78 -8.82 4.15
C GLU A 115 13.31 -7.51 3.54
N PRO A 116 13.33 -7.32 2.19
CA PRO A 116 13.78 -6.07 1.61
C PRO A 116 12.91 -4.87 1.99
N LEU A 117 11.61 -5.07 2.24
CA LEU A 117 10.73 -4.01 2.72
C LEU A 117 11.13 -3.55 4.14
N LEU A 118 11.40 -4.47 5.05
CA LEU A 118 11.82 -4.14 6.41
C LEU A 118 13.19 -3.46 6.41
N ALA A 119 14.14 -3.92 5.59
CA ALA A 119 15.43 -3.30 5.42
C ALA A 119 15.29 -1.86 4.91
N MET A 120 14.50 -1.64 3.87
CA MET A 120 14.22 -0.30 3.33
C MET A 120 13.58 0.62 4.38
N LEU A 121 12.58 0.14 5.12
CA LEU A 121 11.93 0.93 6.17
C LEU A 121 12.92 1.31 7.28
N HIS A 122 13.80 0.39 7.66
CA HIS A 122 14.81 0.67 8.69
C HIS A 122 15.77 1.80 8.30
N TYR A 123 16.21 1.82 7.05
CA TYR A 123 17.24 2.76 6.59
C TYR A 123 16.66 4.04 5.96
N GLU A 124 15.61 3.92 5.13
CA GLU A 124 15.09 5.05 4.35
C GLU A 124 13.93 5.77 5.05
N ALA A 125 13.11 5.05 5.84
CA ALA A 125 11.87 5.57 6.42
C ALA A 125 11.68 5.17 7.91
N PRO A 126 12.60 5.52 8.82
CA PRO A 126 12.65 5.00 10.19
C PRO A 126 11.44 5.39 11.05
N ASN A 127 10.69 6.42 10.65
CA ASN A 127 9.50 6.89 11.36
C ASN A 127 8.19 6.26 10.88
N VAL A 128 8.24 5.46 9.80
CA VAL A 128 7.08 4.71 9.32
C VAL A 128 6.81 3.54 10.27
N ARG A 129 5.54 3.30 10.53
CA ARG A 129 5.06 2.14 11.30
C ARG A 129 4.25 1.23 10.38
N MET A 130 4.33 -0.07 10.60
CA MET A 130 3.60 -1.06 9.83
C MET A 130 2.81 -1.99 10.74
N THR A 131 1.63 -2.38 10.31
CA THR A 131 0.83 -3.45 10.90
C THR A 131 0.51 -4.43 9.78
N ILE A 132 0.75 -5.71 10.01
CA ILE A 132 0.47 -6.77 9.04
C ILE A 132 -0.62 -7.67 9.61
N SER A 133 -1.58 -8.03 8.79
CA SER A 133 -2.64 -8.99 9.08
C SER A 133 -2.80 -9.98 7.94
N SER A 134 -3.31 -11.17 8.22
CA SER A 134 -3.61 -12.14 7.16
C SER A 134 -4.75 -11.63 6.27
N TRP A 135 -4.63 -11.90 4.97
CA TRP A 135 -5.72 -11.66 4.03
C TRP A 135 -6.89 -12.62 4.33
N SER A 136 -8.12 -12.13 4.27
CA SER A 136 -9.33 -12.92 4.55
C SER A 136 -10.51 -12.46 3.71
N GLY A 137 -11.62 -13.18 3.74
CA GLY A 137 -12.86 -12.82 3.03
C GLY A 137 -13.41 -11.42 3.38
N SER A 138 -13.10 -10.90 4.58
CA SER A 138 -13.50 -9.56 5.02
C SER A 138 -12.47 -8.47 4.68
N SER A 139 -11.35 -8.80 4.03
CA SER A 139 -10.28 -7.82 3.76
C SER A 139 -10.69 -6.75 2.76
N PHE A 140 -11.58 -7.04 1.81
CA PHE A 140 -12.15 -6.01 0.95
C PHE A 140 -13.02 -5.02 1.71
N ASP A 141 -13.84 -5.48 2.66
CA ASP A 141 -14.65 -4.60 3.53
C ASP A 141 -13.73 -3.74 4.41
N ALA A 142 -12.63 -4.31 4.88
CA ALA A 142 -11.63 -3.60 5.66
C ALA A 142 -10.88 -2.53 4.85
N LEU A 143 -10.60 -2.77 3.55
CA LEU A 143 -10.09 -1.75 2.62
C LEU A 143 -11.12 -0.63 2.40
N LEU A 144 -12.39 -0.99 2.17
CA LEU A 144 -13.49 -0.02 2.01
C LEU A 144 -13.66 0.85 3.27
N ALA A 145 -13.61 0.24 4.45
CA ALA A 145 -13.70 0.93 5.73
C ALA A 145 -12.44 1.73 6.10
N GLY A 146 -11.31 1.51 5.41
CA GLY A 146 -10.03 2.15 5.72
C GLY A 146 -9.33 1.61 6.95
N SER A 147 -9.64 0.41 7.39
CA SER A 147 -8.90 -0.30 8.44
C SER A 147 -7.69 -1.06 7.91
N ILE A 148 -7.63 -1.29 6.59
CA ILE A 148 -6.48 -1.75 5.81
C ILE A 148 -6.17 -0.69 4.76
N ASP A 149 -4.90 -0.43 4.49
CA ASP A 149 -4.45 0.52 3.46
C ASP A 149 -4.12 -0.24 2.16
N ILE A 150 -3.46 -1.38 2.27
CA ILE A 150 -3.00 -2.20 1.13
C ILE A 150 -3.33 -3.66 1.37
N GLY A 151 -3.91 -4.30 0.37
CA GLY A 151 -4.11 -5.75 0.30
C GLY A 151 -3.23 -6.39 -0.75
N ILE A 152 -2.66 -7.56 -0.46
CA ILE A 152 -1.99 -8.42 -1.42
C ILE A 152 -2.69 -9.77 -1.40
N CYS A 153 -3.16 -10.21 -2.54
CA CYS A 153 -4.01 -11.39 -2.63
C CYS A 153 -3.94 -12.01 -4.03
N PRO A 154 -4.39 -13.26 -4.18
CA PRO A 154 -4.62 -13.83 -5.49
C PRO A 154 -5.56 -12.96 -6.34
N LEU A 155 -5.36 -12.98 -7.67
CA LEU A 155 -6.18 -12.20 -8.60
C LEU A 155 -7.66 -12.59 -8.46
N SER A 156 -8.49 -11.60 -8.21
CA SER A 156 -9.94 -11.75 -8.04
C SER A 156 -10.66 -10.49 -8.51
N ASN A 157 -11.96 -10.58 -8.68
CA ASN A 157 -12.79 -9.40 -8.91
C ASN A 157 -12.77 -8.50 -7.66
N THR A 158 -12.50 -7.22 -7.87
CA THR A 158 -12.49 -6.22 -6.79
C THR A 158 -13.78 -5.41 -6.78
N PRO A 159 -14.28 -4.98 -5.61
CA PRO A 159 -15.37 -3.99 -5.52
C PRO A 159 -15.02 -2.70 -6.26
N GLY A 160 -16.04 -1.99 -6.78
CA GLY A 160 -15.86 -0.84 -7.67
C GLY A 160 -14.94 0.29 -7.18
N ASN A 161 -14.86 0.51 -5.86
CA ASN A 161 -14.01 1.54 -5.26
C ASN A 161 -12.62 1.00 -4.87
N ILE A 162 -12.33 -0.26 -5.14
CA ILE A 162 -11.01 -0.86 -4.92
C ILE A 162 -10.27 -0.90 -6.23
N ARG A 163 -9.13 -0.26 -6.27
CA ARG A 163 -8.15 -0.34 -7.36
C ARG A 163 -7.28 -1.56 -7.14
N SER A 164 -6.90 -2.20 -8.23
CA SER A 164 -5.96 -3.32 -8.19
C SER A 164 -4.95 -3.24 -9.32
N LYS A 165 -3.81 -3.88 -9.12
CA LYS A 165 -2.76 -4.02 -10.12
C LYS A 165 -2.17 -5.42 -10.02
N LEU A 166 -2.09 -6.12 -11.15
CA LEU A 166 -1.36 -7.38 -11.25
C LEU A 166 0.13 -7.13 -10.97
N VAL A 167 0.67 -7.85 -9.99
CA VAL A 167 2.09 -7.79 -9.63
C VAL A 167 2.89 -8.79 -10.46
N GLY A 168 2.44 -10.02 -10.50
CA GLY A 168 3.08 -11.12 -11.18
C GLY A 168 2.37 -12.42 -10.88
N TYR A 169 3.09 -13.52 -11.12
CA TYR A 169 2.61 -14.88 -10.89
C TYR A 169 3.56 -15.59 -9.93
N SER A 170 3.01 -16.24 -8.91
CA SER A 170 3.74 -17.06 -7.95
C SER A 170 3.66 -18.53 -8.35
N GLU A 171 4.81 -19.21 -8.39
CA GLU A 171 4.89 -20.64 -8.69
C GLU A 171 4.47 -21.49 -7.48
N SER A 172 3.74 -22.59 -7.71
CA SER A 172 3.45 -23.62 -6.71
C SER A 172 4.45 -24.76 -6.75
N CYS A 173 4.69 -25.37 -5.60
CA CYS A 173 5.54 -26.54 -5.47
C CYS A 173 5.04 -27.50 -4.39
N ILE A 174 5.64 -28.68 -4.33
CA ILE A 174 5.43 -29.67 -3.29
C ILE A 174 6.70 -29.77 -2.44
N VAL A 175 6.54 -29.70 -1.12
CA VAL A 175 7.61 -29.88 -0.14
C VAL A 175 7.49 -31.27 0.47
N LEU A 176 8.58 -32.03 0.41
CA LEU A 176 8.73 -33.37 1.03
C LEU A 176 9.87 -33.32 2.04
N SER A 177 9.71 -33.98 3.19
CA SER A 177 10.83 -34.26 4.10
C SER A 177 11.39 -35.67 3.86
N GLU A 178 12.57 -35.92 4.40
CA GLU A 178 13.20 -37.26 4.38
C GLU A 178 12.30 -38.39 4.96
N ALA A 179 11.36 -38.00 5.83
CA ALA A 179 10.37 -38.93 6.37
C ALA A 179 9.29 -39.34 5.36
N HIS A 180 9.21 -38.69 4.19
CA HIS A 180 8.21 -39.01 3.16
C HIS A 180 8.71 -40.20 2.29
N PRO A 181 7.88 -41.21 2.00
CA PRO A 181 8.31 -42.38 1.20
C PRO A 181 8.89 -42.02 -0.17
N LEU A 182 8.44 -40.92 -0.78
CA LEU A 182 8.85 -40.48 -2.10
C LEU A 182 9.95 -39.37 -2.04
N PHE A 183 10.65 -39.22 -0.94
CA PHE A 183 11.67 -38.18 -0.78
C PHE A 183 12.77 -38.27 -1.87
N HIS A 184 13.14 -39.47 -2.30
CA HIS A 184 14.18 -39.69 -3.31
C HIS A 184 13.64 -39.63 -4.76
N ALA A 185 12.33 -39.53 -4.97
CA ALA A 185 11.75 -39.39 -6.30
C ALA A 185 12.07 -37.99 -6.88
N ASP A 186 12.49 -37.91 -8.13
CA ASP A 186 12.78 -36.65 -8.82
C ASP A 186 11.52 -35.98 -9.36
N GLU A 187 10.53 -36.76 -9.71
CA GLU A 187 9.21 -36.29 -10.16
C GLU A 187 8.12 -37.08 -9.44
N LEU A 188 6.99 -36.43 -9.25
CA LEU A 188 5.79 -37.03 -8.69
C LEU A 188 4.70 -37.11 -9.74
N SER A 189 3.90 -38.18 -9.70
CA SER A 189 2.67 -38.32 -10.47
C SER A 189 1.45 -37.89 -9.65
N LEU A 190 0.31 -37.65 -10.31
CA LEU A 190 -0.97 -37.44 -9.62
C LEU A 190 -1.31 -38.66 -8.72
N ASN A 191 -1.02 -39.87 -9.18
CA ASN A 191 -1.26 -41.07 -8.39
C ASN A 191 -0.45 -41.13 -7.09
N ASP A 192 0.76 -40.57 -7.10
CA ASP A 192 1.57 -40.44 -5.87
C ASP A 192 0.90 -39.53 -4.84
N LEU A 193 0.29 -38.41 -5.27
CA LEU A 193 -0.44 -37.53 -4.38
C LEU A 193 -1.73 -38.15 -3.86
N LEU A 194 -2.40 -38.97 -4.66
CA LEU A 194 -3.64 -39.67 -4.25
C LEU A 194 -3.37 -40.77 -3.22
N ASN A 195 -2.18 -41.40 -3.26
CA ASN A 195 -1.84 -42.51 -2.38
C ASN A 195 -1.08 -42.11 -1.10
N HIS A 196 -0.71 -40.85 -0.95
CA HIS A 196 0.02 -40.35 0.21
C HIS A 196 -0.73 -39.22 0.90
N LYS A 197 -0.38 -38.99 2.18
CA LYS A 197 -0.98 -37.91 2.97
C LYS A 197 -0.49 -36.57 2.47
N VAL A 198 -1.43 -35.71 2.06
CA VAL A 198 -1.16 -34.35 1.63
C VAL A 198 -1.69 -33.39 2.70
N VAL A 199 -0.91 -32.37 3.00
CA VAL A 199 -1.34 -31.21 3.75
C VAL A 199 -1.51 -30.03 2.81
N THR A 200 -2.59 -29.29 3.00
CA THR A 200 -2.86 -28.10 2.21
C THR A 200 -2.84 -26.86 3.12
N HIS A 201 -2.15 -25.84 2.65
CA HIS A 201 -2.16 -24.55 3.32
C HIS A 201 -3.26 -23.68 2.69
N HIS A 202 -4.38 -23.57 3.41
CA HIS A 202 -5.52 -22.78 2.95
C HIS A 202 -5.40 -21.34 3.42
N LEU A 203 -5.57 -20.44 2.48
CA LEU A 203 -5.78 -19.05 2.77
C LEU A 203 -7.26 -18.86 3.16
N LYS A 204 -7.54 -18.38 4.36
CA LYS A 204 -8.91 -18.10 4.87
C LYS A 204 -9.78 -17.21 3.97
N SER A 205 -9.19 -16.64 2.93
CA SER A 205 -9.86 -15.68 2.02
C SER A 205 -10.58 -16.30 0.86
N SER A 206 -10.36 -17.58 0.59
CA SER A 206 -10.90 -18.11 -0.64
C SER A 206 -12.11 -19.00 -0.36
N ILE A 207 -13.27 -18.40 -0.44
CA ILE A 207 -14.49 -19.12 -0.83
C ILE A 207 -14.23 -19.91 -2.14
N ASN A 208 -13.15 -19.54 -2.88
CA ASN A 208 -12.62 -20.20 -4.08
C ASN A 208 -11.06 -20.14 -4.07
N GLY A 209 -10.40 -20.72 -3.05
CA GLY A 209 -8.93 -20.85 -3.05
C GLY A 209 -8.45 -21.62 -4.28
N TYR A 210 -7.26 -21.24 -4.82
CA TYR A 210 -6.73 -21.90 -6.03
C TYR A 210 -6.61 -23.41 -5.84
N PHE A 211 -6.14 -23.86 -4.68
CA PHE A 211 -6.04 -25.29 -4.41
C PHE A 211 -7.42 -25.95 -4.26
N SER A 212 -8.42 -25.26 -3.71
CA SER A 212 -9.80 -25.76 -3.70
C SER A 212 -10.38 -25.86 -5.12
N ASN A 213 -9.97 -24.99 -6.04
CA ASN A 213 -10.29 -25.10 -7.47
C ASN A 213 -9.59 -26.29 -8.10
N THR A 214 -8.32 -26.57 -7.78
CA THR A 214 -7.61 -27.77 -8.24
C THR A 214 -8.28 -29.03 -7.73
N LEU A 215 -8.56 -29.11 -6.43
CA LEU A 215 -9.29 -30.25 -5.86
C LEU A 215 -10.65 -30.45 -6.54
N GLN A 216 -11.40 -29.36 -6.75
CA GLN A 216 -12.69 -29.42 -7.43
C GLN A 216 -12.56 -29.90 -8.88
N LYS A 217 -11.56 -29.43 -9.62
CA LYS A 217 -11.30 -29.87 -10.99
C LYS A 217 -10.85 -31.34 -11.05
N LEU A 218 -9.98 -31.75 -10.12
CA LEU A 218 -9.59 -33.16 -9.98
C LEU A 218 -10.81 -34.04 -9.70
N GLN A 219 -11.69 -33.60 -8.81
CA GLN A 219 -12.93 -34.29 -8.48
C GLN A 219 -13.88 -34.41 -9.69
N GLN A 220 -13.99 -33.36 -10.51
CA GLN A 220 -14.75 -33.36 -11.77
C GLN A 220 -14.19 -34.35 -12.79
N GLN A 221 -12.89 -34.65 -12.73
CA GLN A 221 -12.22 -35.65 -13.57
C GLN A 221 -12.26 -37.06 -12.93
N GLY A 222 -12.93 -37.23 -11.80
CA GLY A 222 -13.10 -38.52 -11.13
C GLY A 222 -11.98 -38.87 -10.14
N TYR A 223 -11.07 -37.93 -9.85
CA TYR A 223 -10.03 -38.12 -8.84
C TYR A 223 -10.53 -37.61 -7.48
N ASN A 224 -10.62 -38.48 -6.48
CA ASN A 224 -10.99 -38.08 -5.13
C ASN A 224 -9.73 -37.89 -4.29
N MET A 225 -9.31 -36.65 -4.15
CA MET A 225 -8.16 -36.27 -3.33
C MET A 225 -8.68 -35.50 -2.10
N GLU A 226 -8.54 -36.12 -0.92
CA GLU A 226 -8.87 -35.51 0.36
C GLU A 226 -7.58 -35.17 1.11
N PRO A 227 -7.30 -33.89 1.42
CA PRO A 227 -6.17 -33.55 2.27
C PRO A 227 -6.28 -34.20 3.65
N ALA A 228 -5.18 -34.78 4.12
CA ALA A 228 -5.11 -35.37 5.46
C ALA A 228 -5.09 -34.28 6.56
N LEU A 229 -4.69 -33.06 6.20
CA LEU A 229 -4.68 -31.88 7.05
C LEU A 229 -4.89 -30.62 6.20
N GLU A 230 -5.78 -29.77 6.64
CA GLU A 230 -5.97 -28.42 6.13
C GLU A 230 -5.63 -27.41 7.22
N THR A 231 -4.80 -26.43 6.93
CA THR A 231 -4.37 -25.43 7.92
C THR A 231 -4.05 -24.09 7.26
N ASP A 232 -4.25 -23.01 7.98
CA ASP A 232 -3.81 -21.65 7.62
C ASP A 232 -2.52 -21.23 8.35
N SER A 233 -1.91 -22.14 9.07
CA SER A 233 -0.67 -21.93 9.81
C SER A 233 0.49 -22.66 9.14
N LEU A 234 1.47 -21.93 8.64
CA LEU A 234 2.71 -22.51 8.10
C LEU A 234 3.48 -23.31 9.16
N MET A 235 3.39 -22.91 10.43
CA MET A 235 4.00 -23.66 11.51
C MET A 235 3.37 -25.06 11.66
N VAL A 236 2.05 -25.18 11.57
CA VAL A 236 1.34 -26.47 11.62
C VAL A 236 1.69 -27.29 10.36
N ALA A 237 1.68 -26.67 9.19
CA ALA A 237 2.08 -27.32 7.95
C ALA A 237 3.52 -27.88 8.01
N MET A 238 4.46 -27.10 8.57
CA MET A 238 5.84 -27.54 8.80
C MET A 238 5.92 -28.79 9.69
N GLN A 239 5.12 -28.86 10.76
CA GLN A 239 5.09 -30.07 11.61
C GLN A 239 4.51 -31.27 10.87
N ALA A 240 3.54 -31.08 9.97
CA ALA A 240 2.99 -32.15 9.16
C ALA A 240 4.04 -32.68 8.15
N VAL A 241 4.81 -31.78 7.51
CA VAL A 241 5.93 -32.15 6.63
C VAL A 241 6.98 -32.99 7.38
N LYS A 242 7.35 -32.60 8.60
CA LYS A 242 8.26 -33.39 9.45
C LYS A 242 7.76 -34.81 9.73
N ARG A 243 6.46 -35.03 9.70
CA ARG A 243 5.81 -36.34 9.89
C ARG A 243 5.60 -37.09 8.58
N GLY A 244 6.24 -36.65 7.48
CA GLY A 244 6.20 -37.30 6.20
C GLY A 244 4.91 -37.06 5.41
N MET A 245 4.24 -35.92 5.61
CA MET A 245 3.16 -35.48 4.73
C MET A 245 3.74 -34.60 3.61
N ALA A 246 3.17 -34.69 2.40
CA ALA A 246 3.49 -33.81 1.29
C ALA A 246 2.73 -32.48 1.48
N LEU A 247 3.43 -31.34 1.33
CA LEU A 247 2.83 -30.01 1.47
C LEU A 247 2.83 -29.28 0.12
N VAL A 248 1.67 -28.80 -0.32
CA VAL A 248 1.52 -27.90 -1.47
C VAL A 248 1.53 -26.46 -1.00
N VAL A 249 2.51 -25.68 -1.50
CA VAL A 249 2.70 -24.26 -1.14
C VAL A 249 3.26 -23.48 -2.32
N SER A 250 3.38 -22.13 -2.16
CA SER A 250 4.18 -21.33 -3.08
C SER A 250 5.66 -21.72 -3.01
N ARG A 251 6.38 -21.54 -4.11
CA ARG A 251 7.81 -21.85 -4.17
C ARG A 251 8.62 -21.04 -3.17
N ALA A 252 8.27 -19.77 -2.96
CA ALA A 252 8.90 -18.93 -1.94
C ALA A 252 8.87 -19.57 -0.54
N VAL A 253 7.70 -20.08 -0.13
CA VAL A 253 7.55 -20.79 1.15
C VAL A 253 8.29 -22.13 1.15
N GLY A 254 8.29 -22.84 0.03
CA GLY A 254 9.05 -24.10 -0.12
C GLY A 254 10.53 -23.88 0.14
N GLU A 255 11.12 -22.86 -0.48
CA GLU A 255 12.54 -22.48 -0.31
C GLU A 255 12.84 -22.01 1.12
N LEU A 256 11.94 -21.22 1.73
CA LEU A 256 12.05 -20.87 3.14
C LEU A 256 12.12 -22.13 4.02
N PHE A 257 11.25 -23.10 3.79
CA PHE A 257 11.27 -24.35 4.54
C PHE A 257 12.57 -25.11 4.33
N GLN A 258 13.06 -25.19 3.10
CA GLN A 258 14.34 -25.83 2.79
C GLN A 258 15.50 -25.17 3.54
N ASN A 259 15.58 -23.85 3.50
CA ASN A 259 16.64 -23.10 4.19
C ASN A 259 16.59 -23.29 5.71
N VAL A 260 15.41 -23.05 6.33
CA VAL A 260 15.22 -23.15 7.79
C VAL A 260 15.45 -24.58 8.31
N MET A 261 15.02 -25.60 7.55
CA MET A 261 15.14 -26.99 7.97
C MET A 261 16.52 -27.59 7.67
N CYS A 262 17.22 -27.16 6.62
CA CYS A 262 18.56 -27.63 6.31
C CYS A 262 19.63 -27.02 7.22
N GLU A 263 19.46 -25.78 7.68
CA GLU A 263 20.42 -25.11 8.57
C GLU A 263 20.40 -25.65 10.00
N ASN A 264 19.33 -26.32 10.40
CA ASN A 264 19.17 -26.80 11.77
C ASN A 264 19.26 -28.34 11.82
N SER A 265 20.32 -28.87 12.41
CA SER A 265 20.56 -30.32 12.55
C SER A 265 19.48 -31.11 13.30
N GLN A 266 18.52 -30.43 13.91
CA GLN A 266 17.35 -31.08 14.56
C GLN A 266 16.20 -31.34 13.55
N PHE A 267 16.32 -30.87 12.30
CA PHE A 267 15.29 -31.05 11.28
C PHE A 267 15.75 -32.06 10.20
N HIS A 268 14.81 -32.83 9.72
CA HIS A 268 15.06 -33.68 8.55
C HIS A 268 15.22 -32.81 7.30
N PRO A 269 16.13 -33.14 6.38
CA PRO A 269 16.22 -32.46 5.09
C PRO A 269 14.87 -32.42 4.39
N VAL A 270 14.61 -31.32 3.70
CA VAL A 270 13.42 -31.18 2.84
C VAL A 270 13.84 -31.01 1.39
N LYS A 271 13.01 -31.51 0.50
CA LYS A 271 13.15 -31.42 -0.95
C LYS A 271 11.93 -30.71 -1.53
N ILE A 272 12.18 -29.86 -2.51
CA ILE A 272 11.14 -29.21 -3.30
C ILE A 272 10.99 -29.96 -4.62
N VAL A 273 9.77 -30.33 -4.95
CA VAL A 273 9.41 -31.02 -6.18
C VAL A 273 8.34 -30.20 -6.92
N ALA A 274 8.38 -30.22 -8.24
CA ALA A 274 7.37 -29.54 -9.06
C ALA A 274 5.98 -30.21 -8.91
N ILE A 275 4.94 -29.46 -9.15
CA ILE A 275 3.58 -30.00 -9.24
C ILE A 275 3.52 -31.02 -10.39
N PRO A 276 2.90 -32.20 -10.21
CA PRO A 276 2.78 -33.22 -11.27
C PRO A 276 2.17 -32.67 -12.55
N LYS A 277 2.69 -33.12 -13.69
CA LYS A 277 2.22 -32.68 -15.00
C LYS A 277 0.72 -32.90 -15.19
N GLU A 278 0.19 -34.03 -14.73
CA GLU A 278 -1.24 -34.36 -14.81
C GLU A 278 -2.11 -33.35 -14.06
N VAL A 279 -1.64 -32.85 -12.90
CA VAL A 279 -2.33 -31.80 -12.13
C VAL A 279 -2.30 -30.50 -12.92
N ARG A 280 -1.16 -30.14 -13.53
CA ARG A 280 -1.00 -28.96 -14.36
C ARG A 280 -1.90 -28.98 -15.60
N ASP A 281 -2.03 -30.12 -16.25
CA ASP A 281 -2.88 -30.30 -17.43
C ASP A 281 -4.38 -30.13 -17.09
N ILE A 282 -4.79 -30.55 -15.89
CA ILE A 282 -6.17 -30.39 -15.37
C ILE A 282 -6.43 -28.96 -14.88
N ALA A 283 -5.45 -28.33 -14.26
CA ALA A 283 -5.55 -27.02 -13.65
C ALA A 283 -4.36 -26.13 -14.02
N PRO A 284 -4.24 -25.70 -15.28
CA PRO A 284 -3.05 -25.05 -15.84
C PRO A 284 -2.68 -23.70 -15.17
N TYR A 285 -3.61 -23.08 -14.44
CA TYR A 285 -3.35 -21.84 -13.69
C TYR A 285 -2.90 -22.08 -12.24
N ASP A 286 -2.83 -23.34 -11.79
CA ASP A 286 -2.49 -23.65 -10.39
C ASP A 286 -0.97 -23.82 -10.20
N ASP A 287 -0.20 -23.89 -11.30
CA ASP A 287 1.27 -23.82 -11.28
C ASP A 287 1.75 -22.38 -10.99
N TRP A 288 1.06 -21.39 -11.57
CA TRP A 288 1.39 -19.99 -11.49
C TRP A 288 0.18 -19.16 -11.06
N HIS A 289 0.15 -18.77 -9.79
CA HIS A 289 -0.97 -17.98 -9.24
C HIS A 289 -0.77 -16.50 -9.52
N PRO A 290 -1.70 -15.84 -10.23
CA PRO A 290 -1.64 -14.40 -10.40
C PRO A 290 -1.89 -13.69 -9.07
N ILE A 291 -0.95 -12.84 -8.67
CA ILE A 291 -1.01 -12.04 -7.45
C ILE A 291 -1.26 -10.58 -7.80
N GLN A 292 -2.20 -9.96 -7.12
CA GLN A 292 -2.51 -8.54 -7.25
C GLN A 292 -2.29 -7.80 -5.94
N ILE A 293 -1.96 -6.51 -6.07
CA ILE A 293 -1.99 -5.55 -4.99
C ILE A 293 -3.27 -4.70 -5.12
N CYS A 294 -3.95 -4.48 -4.00
CA CYS A 294 -5.24 -3.79 -3.95
C CYS A 294 -5.18 -2.62 -2.97
N TRP A 295 -5.90 -1.53 -3.28
CA TRP A 295 -6.05 -0.36 -2.41
C TRP A 295 -7.35 0.37 -2.70
N HIS A 296 -7.84 1.18 -1.77
CA HIS A 296 -9.02 1.99 -2.01
C HIS A 296 -8.68 3.20 -2.90
N GLU A 297 -9.59 3.60 -3.80
CA GLU A 297 -9.37 4.70 -4.74
C GLU A 297 -9.10 6.06 -4.08
N ARG A 298 -9.59 6.29 -2.83
CA ARG A 298 -9.28 7.50 -2.05
C ARG A 298 -7.77 7.71 -1.84
N ASP A 299 -7.00 6.61 -1.76
CA ASP A 299 -5.55 6.62 -1.51
C ASP A 299 -4.72 6.64 -2.81
N ASN A 300 -5.41 6.69 -3.97
CA ASN A 300 -4.76 6.59 -5.28
C ASN A 300 -3.75 7.71 -5.53
N ASN A 301 -4.07 8.93 -5.11
CA ASN A 301 -3.27 10.14 -5.31
C ASN A 301 -2.44 10.54 -4.07
N ASP A 302 -2.55 9.80 -2.97
CA ASP A 302 -1.72 10.02 -1.78
C ASP A 302 -0.26 9.62 -2.08
N LEU A 303 0.66 10.58 -1.99
CA LEU A 303 2.07 10.39 -2.38
C LEU A 303 2.78 9.34 -1.54
N SER A 304 2.54 9.31 -0.22
CA SER A 304 3.17 8.34 0.68
C SER A 304 2.60 6.93 0.49
N HIS A 305 1.29 6.83 0.23
CA HIS A 305 0.66 5.55 -0.09
C HIS A 305 1.17 5.00 -1.44
N ARG A 306 1.29 5.88 -2.45
CA ARG A 306 1.83 5.53 -3.77
C ARG A 306 3.27 5.06 -3.66
N TRP A 307 4.13 5.80 -2.95
CA TRP A 307 5.51 5.42 -2.71
C TRP A 307 5.61 4.03 -2.08
N PHE A 308 4.87 3.80 -1.00
CA PHE A 308 4.92 2.53 -0.27
C PHE A 308 4.43 1.35 -1.13
N ARG A 309 3.34 1.55 -1.86
CA ARG A 309 2.77 0.58 -2.81
C ARG A 309 3.75 0.24 -3.95
N GLU A 310 4.43 1.23 -4.50
CA GLU A 310 5.42 1.05 -5.57
C GLU A 310 6.66 0.30 -5.07
N LYS A 311 7.10 0.53 -3.84
CA LYS A 311 8.20 -0.23 -3.20
C LYS A 311 7.81 -1.70 -3.02
N ILE A 312 6.62 -2.00 -2.52
CA ILE A 312 6.13 -3.38 -2.40
C ILE A 312 6.10 -4.06 -3.78
N ILE A 313 5.51 -3.42 -4.78
CA ILE A 313 5.48 -3.96 -6.16
C ILE A 313 6.89 -4.23 -6.68
N HIS A 314 7.81 -3.30 -6.46
CA HIS A 314 9.21 -3.46 -6.88
C HIS A 314 9.84 -4.69 -6.23
N PHE A 315 9.77 -4.82 -4.92
CA PHE A 315 10.37 -5.95 -4.20
C PHE A 315 9.74 -7.29 -4.60
N MET A 316 8.41 -7.35 -4.74
CA MET A 316 7.76 -8.55 -5.24
C MET A 316 8.24 -8.94 -6.64
N ARG A 317 8.35 -7.98 -7.56
CA ARG A 317 8.78 -8.22 -8.95
C ARG A 317 10.25 -8.58 -9.10
N THR A 318 11.09 -8.17 -8.17
CA THR A 318 12.51 -8.53 -8.12
C THR A 318 12.78 -9.82 -7.37
N SER A 319 11.77 -10.37 -6.70
CA SER A 319 11.85 -11.69 -6.08
C SER A 319 12.07 -12.78 -7.13
N PRO A 320 13.02 -13.71 -6.90
CA PRO A 320 13.27 -14.82 -7.84
C PRO A 320 12.08 -15.77 -8.00
N TRP A 321 11.08 -15.68 -7.11
CA TRP A 321 9.90 -16.53 -7.05
C TRP A 321 8.68 -15.93 -7.76
N MET A 322 8.84 -14.76 -8.39
CA MET A 322 7.76 -14.05 -9.05
C MET A 322 8.04 -13.95 -10.55
N GLN A 323 7.18 -14.53 -11.36
CA GLN A 323 7.20 -14.29 -12.80
C GLN A 323 6.44 -12.98 -13.10
N VAL A 324 7.14 -12.05 -13.72
CA VAL A 324 6.57 -10.74 -14.10
C VAL A 324 5.88 -10.88 -15.46
N PRO A 325 4.67 -10.29 -15.64
CA PRO A 325 3.94 -10.35 -16.91
C PRO A 325 4.66 -9.64 -18.04
#